data_25272e6eb0ec8bf8c8459aa2ca901ff7
#
_entry.id   25272e6eb0ec8bf8c8459aa2ca901ff7
#
_cell.length_a   1.000
_cell.length_b   1.000
_cell.length_c   1.000
_cell.angle_alpha   90.00
_cell.angle_beta   90.00
_cell.angle_gamma   90.00
#
_symmetry.space_group_name_H-M   'P 1'
#
loop_
_entity.id
_entity.type
_entity.pdbx_description
1 polymer ?
#
loop_
_entity_poly.entity_id
_entity_poly.type
_entity_poly.pdbx_seq_one_letter_code
_entity_poly.pdbx_strand_id
1 'polypeptide(L)'
;MEDQSIIIHSIGIIRSPYKSLSDIPIQGNLNNETEAYAELNEKYKKGLLDLDEFSHAIFIYYFHKSKREDIIGMPYLENKQHGIFAIRSPHRPNHLGLSIVKIKRIVNNRLYFVCVDMLNETPLIDIKPYVKYFDQPENVISGWLEKHLK
;
A
#
# COMPACT_ATOMS: atom_id res chain seq x y z
N MET A 1 -10.16 26.25 9.54
CA MET A 1 -8.76 25.87 9.20
C MET A 1 -8.59 26.02 7.70
N GLU A 2 -7.58 26.75 7.29
CA GLU A 2 -7.26 26.88 5.86
C GLU A 2 -6.61 25.60 5.35
N ASP A 3 -6.96 25.20 4.13
CA ASP A 3 -6.34 24.05 3.47
C ASP A 3 -4.90 24.37 3.12
N GLN A 4 -3.98 23.47 3.49
CA GLN A 4 -2.60 23.52 3.06
C GLN A 4 -2.39 22.58 1.88
N SER A 5 -1.80 23.11 0.80
CA SER A 5 -1.37 22.27 -0.31
C SER A 5 0.02 21.73 -0.04
N ILE A 6 0.20 20.44 -0.24
CA ILE A 6 1.48 19.74 -0.06
C ILE A 6 1.84 19.10 -1.39
N ILE A 7 3.05 19.34 -1.86
CA ILE A 7 3.54 18.73 -3.10
C ILE A 7 4.30 17.46 -2.71
N ILE A 8 3.87 16.32 -3.28
CA ILE A 8 4.52 15.03 -3.09
C ILE A 8 4.98 14.54 -4.46
N HIS A 9 6.18 13.97 -4.52
CA HIS A 9 6.73 13.39 -5.74
C HIS A 9 6.81 11.88 -5.60
N SER A 10 6.51 11.15 -6.67
CA SER A 10 6.76 9.72 -6.69
C SER A 10 8.28 9.45 -6.67
N ILE A 11 8.68 8.42 -5.91
CA ILE A 11 10.07 7.98 -5.85
C ILE A 11 10.36 6.88 -6.85
N GLY A 12 9.33 6.29 -7.41
CA GLY A 12 9.42 5.18 -8.35
C GLY A 12 8.05 4.71 -8.77
N ILE A 13 8.02 3.54 -9.37
CA ILE A 13 6.81 2.95 -9.91
C ILE A 13 6.75 1.46 -9.57
N ILE A 14 5.54 0.96 -9.28
CA ILE A 14 5.30 -0.46 -9.05
C ILE A 14 5.06 -1.15 -10.39
N ARG A 15 5.78 -2.23 -10.65
CA ARG A 15 5.53 -3.13 -11.77
C ARG A 15 4.93 -4.42 -11.23
N SER A 16 3.68 -4.64 -11.57
CA SER A 16 2.86 -5.74 -11.05
C SER A 16 2.19 -6.47 -12.21
N PRO A 17 1.83 -7.76 -12.07
CA PRO A 17 1.08 -8.47 -13.09
C PRO A 17 -0.38 -8.03 -13.17
N TYR A 18 -0.87 -7.24 -12.21
CA TYR A 18 -2.27 -6.80 -12.17
C TYR A 18 -2.47 -5.58 -13.05
N LYS A 19 -3.11 -5.78 -14.20
CA LYS A 19 -3.32 -4.74 -15.21
C LYS A 19 -4.66 -4.03 -15.06
N SER A 20 -5.61 -4.64 -14.35
CA SER A 20 -6.93 -4.07 -14.09
C SER A 20 -7.34 -4.29 -12.64
N LEU A 21 -8.30 -3.50 -12.17
CA LEU A 21 -8.81 -3.59 -10.79
C LEU A 21 -9.39 -4.97 -10.48
N SER A 22 -9.98 -5.65 -11.47
CA SER A 22 -10.57 -6.98 -11.29
C SER A 22 -9.51 -8.07 -11.02
N ASP A 23 -8.24 -7.83 -11.36
CA ASP A 23 -7.17 -8.80 -11.16
C ASP A 23 -6.62 -8.76 -9.73
N ILE A 24 -6.88 -7.68 -8.98
CA ILE A 24 -6.28 -7.47 -7.68
C ILE A 24 -7.01 -8.27 -6.60
N PRO A 25 -6.29 -8.98 -5.72
CA PRO A 25 -6.89 -9.59 -4.54
C PRO A 25 -7.60 -8.52 -3.69
N ILE A 26 -8.79 -8.82 -3.20
CA ILE A 26 -9.63 -7.88 -2.45
C ILE A 26 -8.94 -7.35 -1.19
N GLN A 27 -8.11 -8.17 -0.59
CA GLN A 27 -7.24 -7.76 0.53
C GLN A 27 -5.87 -8.34 0.31
N GLY A 28 -4.84 -7.56 0.66
CA GLY A 28 -3.47 -8.02 0.62
C GLY A 28 -3.35 -9.34 1.38
N ASN A 29 -3.36 -10.43 0.65
CA ASN A 29 -3.19 -11.73 1.25
C ASN A 29 -1.72 -11.90 1.59
N LEU A 30 -1.40 -11.95 2.88
CA LEU A 30 -0.04 -12.14 3.37
C LEU A 30 0.60 -13.44 2.87
N ASN A 31 -0.21 -14.36 2.36
CA ASN A 31 0.24 -15.63 1.78
C ASN A 31 0.31 -15.58 0.25
N ASN A 32 0.12 -14.42 -0.37
CA ASN A 32 0.20 -14.27 -1.82
C ASN A 32 1.66 -14.29 -2.28
N GLU A 33 2.02 -15.32 -3.04
CA GLU A 33 3.38 -15.51 -3.57
C GLU A 33 3.61 -14.84 -4.94
N THR A 34 2.62 -14.12 -5.46
CA THR A 34 2.79 -13.35 -6.69
C THR A 34 3.85 -12.29 -6.51
N GLU A 35 4.85 -12.30 -7.40
CA GLU A 35 5.98 -11.37 -7.32
C GLU A 35 5.75 -10.13 -8.17
N ALA A 36 6.12 -9.00 -7.62
CA ALA A 36 6.17 -7.71 -8.30
C ALA A 36 7.50 -7.03 -7.94
N TYR A 37 7.77 -5.87 -8.53
CA TYR A 37 8.91 -5.08 -8.11
C TYR A 37 8.58 -3.59 -8.13
N ALA A 38 9.24 -2.86 -7.24
CA ALA A 38 9.28 -1.42 -7.21
C ALA A 38 10.55 -0.97 -7.92
N GLU A 39 10.41 -0.17 -8.97
CA GLU A 39 11.54 0.42 -9.68
C GLU A 39 11.68 1.86 -9.25
N LEU A 40 12.76 2.18 -8.55
CA LEU A 40 13.00 3.52 -8.05
C LEU A 40 13.72 4.37 -9.09
N ASN A 41 13.48 5.67 -9.05
CA ASN A 41 14.31 6.62 -9.78
C ASN A 41 15.77 6.45 -9.34
N GLU A 42 16.69 6.51 -10.29
CA GLU A 42 18.12 6.27 -10.03
C GLU A 42 18.67 7.14 -8.90
N LYS A 43 18.20 8.39 -8.79
CA LYS A 43 18.65 9.31 -7.72
C LYS A 43 18.31 8.82 -6.32
N TYR A 44 17.38 7.87 -6.16
CA TYR A 44 16.97 7.33 -4.87
C TYR A 44 17.53 5.92 -4.60
N LYS A 45 18.28 5.36 -5.52
CA LYS A 45 18.81 4.00 -5.43
C LYS A 45 19.55 3.73 -4.11
N LYS A 46 20.37 4.68 -3.68
CA LYS A 46 21.12 4.54 -2.42
C LYS A 46 20.24 4.48 -1.18
N GLY A 47 18.99 4.92 -1.28
CA GLY A 47 18.01 4.80 -0.20
C GLY A 47 17.61 3.36 0.10
N LEU A 48 17.91 2.41 -0.78
CA LEU A 48 17.63 0.98 -0.57
C LEU A 48 18.71 0.28 0.26
N LEU A 49 19.82 0.95 0.57
CA LEU A 49 20.90 0.36 1.35
C LEU A 49 20.38 -0.18 2.69
N ASP A 50 20.72 -1.43 3.00
CA ASP A 50 20.34 -2.16 4.22
C ASP A 50 18.84 -2.49 4.36
N LEU A 51 18.00 -2.12 3.40
CA LEU A 51 16.59 -2.49 3.45
C LEU A 51 16.39 -4.00 3.30
N ASP A 52 17.30 -4.70 2.62
CA ASP A 52 17.27 -6.15 2.45
C ASP A 52 17.57 -6.94 3.73
N GLU A 53 17.99 -6.26 4.79
CA GLU A 53 18.11 -6.87 6.12
C GLU A 53 16.75 -7.02 6.81
N PHE A 54 15.70 -6.35 6.29
CA PHE A 54 14.33 -6.46 6.78
C PHE A 54 13.55 -7.47 5.97
N SER A 55 12.70 -8.25 6.63
CA SER A 55 11.81 -9.18 5.94
C SER A 55 10.64 -8.49 5.25
N HIS A 56 10.18 -7.37 5.80
CA HIS A 56 9.00 -6.66 5.32
C HIS A 56 9.24 -5.16 5.24
N ALA A 57 8.48 -4.51 4.36
CA ALA A 57 8.46 -3.06 4.23
C ALA A 57 7.02 -2.56 4.16
N ILE A 58 6.83 -1.30 4.51
CA ILE A 58 5.58 -0.56 4.33
C ILE A 58 5.74 0.27 3.08
N PHE A 59 4.82 0.10 2.12
CA PHE A 59 4.74 0.91 0.92
C PHE A 59 3.61 1.91 1.06
N ILE A 60 3.90 3.18 0.79
CA ILE A 60 2.91 4.24 0.61
C ILE A 60 2.86 4.54 -0.89
N TYR A 61 1.67 4.48 -1.47
CA TYR A 61 1.52 4.62 -2.91
C TYR A 61 0.26 5.40 -3.25
N TYR A 62 0.15 5.80 -4.51
CA TYR A 62 -0.94 6.62 -5.02
C TYR A 62 -1.90 5.80 -5.85
N PHE A 63 -3.19 5.83 -5.51
CA PHE A 63 -4.24 5.18 -6.29
C PHE A 63 -4.52 5.97 -7.58
N HIS A 64 -3.67 5.82 -8.58
CA HIS A 64 -3.66 6.63 -9.79
C HIS A 64 -4.89 6.40 -10.70
N LYS A 65 -5.65 5.35 -10.48
CA LYS A 65 -6.89 5.08 -11.25
C LYS A 65 -8.14 5.56 -10.55
N SER A 66 -8.08 5.99 -9.31
CA SER A 66 -9.22 6.57 -8.62
C SER A 66 -9.48 7.98 -9.14
N LYS A 67 -10.73 8.23 -9.54
CA LYS A 67 -11.13 9.52 -10.13
C LYS A 67 -12.18 10.26 -9.31
N ARG A 68 -12.49 9.78 -8.11
CA ARG A 68 -13.44 10.42 -7.22
C ARG A 68 -12.94 10.40 -5.78
N GLU A 69 -13.51 11.28 -4.99
CA GLU A 69 -13.17 11.44 -3.58
C GLU A 69 -14.47 11.34 -2.78
N ASP A 70 -14.57 10.30 -1.98
CA ASP A 70 -15.74 10.05 -1.14
C ASP A 70 -15.40 10.41 0.32
N ILE A 71 -16.41 10.87 1.07
CA ILE A 71 -16.30 11.10 2.50
C ILE A 71 -16.96 9.94 3.27
N ILE A 72 -17.95 9.32 2.66
CA ILE A 72 -18.64 8.13 3.17
C ILE A 72 -18.52 7.05 2.11
N GLY A 73 -18.22 5.84 2.52
CA GLY A 73 -18.12 4.71 1.60
C GLY A 73 -18.75 3.45 2.18
N MET A 74 -19.02 2.51 1.31
CA MET A 74 -19.52 1.19 1.68
C MET A 74 -18.39 0.17 1.44
N PRO A 75 -17.84 -0.45 2.50
CA PRO A 75 -16.79 -1.43 2.31
C PRO A 75 -17.32 -2.70 1.66
N TYR A 76 -16.43 -3.46 1.05
CA TYR A 76 -16.77 -4.67 0.31
C TYR A 76 -17.44 -5.75 1.20
N LEU A 77 -17.05 -5.83 2.46
CA LEU A 77 -17.50 -6.87 3.38
C LEU A 77 -18.82 -6.54 4.10
N GLU A 78 -19.38 -5.37 3.91
CA GLU A 78 -20.58 -4.92 4.62
C GLU A 78 -21.56 -4.20 3.72
N ASN A 79 -22.84 -4.17 4.15
CA ASN A 79 -23.90 -3.38 3.52
C ASN A 79 -24.12 -2.03 4.21
N LYS A 80 -23.27 -1.70 5.17
CA LYS A 80 -23.40 -0.47 5.95
C LYS A 80 -22.34 0.54 5.51
N GLN A 81 -22.74 1.81 5.42
CA GLN A 81 -21.82 2.90 5.13
C GLN A 81 -20.99 3.24 6.37
N HIS A 82 -19.73 3.59 6.12
CA HIS A 82 -18.80 4.07 7.14
C HIS A 82 -18.09 5.33 6.64
N GLY A 83 -17.58 6.13 7.56
CA GLY A 83 -16.69 7.22 7.18
C GLY A 83 -15.48 6.72 6.43
N ILE A 84 -14.99 7.49 5.46
CA ILE A 84 -13.90 7.06 4.58
C ILE A 84 -12.63 6.70 5.36
N PHE A 85 -12.39 7.34 6.50
CA PHE A 85 -11.21 7.06 7.32
C PHE A 85 -11.34 5.79 8.17
N ALA A 86 -12.54 5.20 8.23
CA ALA A 86 -12.77 3.89 8.87
C ALA A 86 -12.70 2.73 7.88
N ILE A 87 -12.40 3.00 6.60
CA ILE A 87 -12.23 2.01 5.55
C ILE A 87 -10.97 2.33 4.74
N ARG A 88 -10.55 1.37 3.89
CA ARG A 88 -9.33 1.52 3.07
C ARG A 88 -9.65 1.62 1.57
N SER A 89 -10.76 2.27 1.23
CA SER A 89 -11.13 2.51 -0.16
C SER A 89 -10.12 3.43 -0.86
N PRO A 90 -9.80 3.19 -2.14
CA PRO A 90 -8.96 4.09 -2.93
C PRO A 90 -9.61 5.45 -3.22
N HIS A 91 -10.95 5.53 -3.12
CA HIS A 91 -11.71 6.76 -3.39
C HIS A 91 -11.78 7.64 -2.14
N ARG A 92 -10.63 8.14 -1.75
CA ARG A 92 -10.44 8.87 -0.50
C ARG A 92 -9.64 10.15 -0.72
N PRO A 93 -9.69 11.10 0.23
CA PRO A 93 -8.84 12.29 0.16
C PRO A 93 -7.37 11.90 -0.05
N ASN A 94 -6.71 12.57 -0.98
CA ASN A 94 -5.30 12.37 -1.36
C ASN A 94 -4.99 11.01 -2.01
N HIS A 95 -5.92 10.07 -2.05
CA HIS A 95 -5.76 8.77 -2.75
C HIS A 95 -4.49 8.00 -2.38
N LEU A 96 -4.08 8.06 -1.11
CA LEU A 96 -2.90 7.31 -0.66
C LEU A 96 -3.29 5.93 -0.14
N GLY A 97 -2.53 4.93 -0.56
CA GLY A 97 -2.64 3.56 -0.09
C GLY A 97 -1.44 3.16 0.74
N LEU A 98 -1.63 2.15 1.58
CA LEU A 98 -0.58 1.56 2.41
C LEU A 98 -0.68 0.05 2.31
N SER A 99 0.44 -0.61 2.05
CA SER A 99 0.53 -2.07 2.06
C SER A 99 1.81 -2.52 2.74
N ILE A 100 1.71 -3.61 3.48
CA ILE A 100 2.88 -4.29 4.03
C ILE A 100 3.25 -5.39 3.03
N VAL A 101 4.48 -5.35 2.54
CA VAL A 101 4.98 -6.30 1.55
C VAL A 101 6.13 -7.10 2.12
N LYS A 102 6.31 -8.32 1.62
CA LYS A 102 7.46 -9.17 1.98
C LYS A 102 8.56 -8.97 0.95
N ILE A 103 9.73 -8.58 1.43
CA ILE A 103 10.90 -8.33 0.59
C ILE A 103 11.49 -9.66 0.14
N LYS A 104 11.74 -9.81 -1.17
CA LYS A 104 12.41 -10.99 -1.72
C LYS A 104 13.88 -10.72 -1.99
N ARG A 105 14.20 -9.63 -2.65
CA ARG A 105 15.58 -9.24 -2.97
C ARG A 105 15.61 -7.82 -3.52
N ILE A 106 16.76 -7.22 -3.49
CA ILE A 106 17.04 -5.92 -4.10
C ILE A 106 18.13 -6.11 -5.14
N VAL A 107 17.87 -5.65 -6.36
CA VAL A 107 18.82 -5.71 -7.48
C VAL A 107 18.86 -4.34 -8.15
N ASN A 108 19.98 -3.66 -8.04
CA ASN A 108 20.15 -2.30 -8.54
C ASN A 108 19.11 -1.35 -7.91
N ASN A 109 18.27 -0.71 -8.72
CA ASN A 109 17.21 0.20 -8.25
C ASN A 109 15.85 -0.51 -8.12
N ARG A 110 15.82 -1.84 -8.11
CA ARG A 110 14.58 -2.63 -8.03
C ARG A 110 14.50 -3.40 -6.72
N LEU A 111 13.37 -3.24 -6.05
CA LEU A 111 13.00 -4.03 -4.89
C LEU A 111 11.91 -5.03 -5.31
N TYR A 112 12.25 -6.33 -5.28
CA TYR A 112 11.31 -7.41 -5.59
C TYR A 112 10.59 -7.84 -4.32
N PHE A 113 9.27 -8.01 -4.42
CA PHE A 113 8.43 -8.30 -3.26
C PHE A 113 7.24 -9.18 -3.62
N VAL A 114 6.65 -9.80 -2.60
CA VAL A 114 5.39 -10.55 -2.69
C VAL A 114 4.34 -9.91 -1.78
N CYS A 115 3.15 -10.47 -1.68
CA CYS A 115 1.98 -9.90 -1.05
C CYS A 115 1.46 -8.68 -1.83
N VAL A 116 1.40 -8.83 -3.16
CA VAL A 116 1.08 -7.75 -4.09
C VAL A 116 -0.42 -7.49 -4.11
N ASP A 117 -0.82 -6.25 -3.88
CA ASP A 117 -2.20 -5.78 -4.00
C ASP A 117 -2.30 -4.45 -4.76
N MET A 118 -1.29 -4.15 -5.57
CA MET A 118 -1.20 -2.91 -6.32
C MET A 118 -1.27 -3.15 -7.82
N LEU A 119 -1.94 -2.24 -8.53
CA LEU A 119 -1.95 -2.23 -9.99
C LEU A 119 -0.56 -1.98 -10.56
N ASN A 120 -0.33 -2.51 -11.76
CA ASN A 120 0.84 -2.13 -12.56
C ASN A 120 0.84 -0.61 -12.77
N GLU A 121 2.03 -0.03 -12.76
CA GLU A 121 2.28 1.41 -12.94
C GLU A 121 1.81 2.30 -11.78
N THR A 122 1.50 1.72 -10.62
CA THR A 122 1.17 2.49 -9.43
C THR A 122 2.38 3.34 -9.00
N PRO A 123 2.21 4.67 -8.88
CA PRO A 123 3.28 5.53 -8.37
C PRO A 123 3.58 5.22 -6.90
N LEU A 124 4.84 4.99 -6.60
CA LEU A 124 5.32 4.74 -5.24
C LEU A 124 5.76 6.07 -4.62
N ILE A 125 5.26 6.35 -3.42
CA ILE A 125 5.49 7.62 -2.72
C ILE A 125 6.58 7.48 -1.66
N ASP A 126 6.57 6.37 -0.90
CA ASP A 126 7.51 6.16 0.20
C ASP A 126 7.68 4.67 0.47
N ILE A 127 8.84 4.31 1.00
CA ILE A 127 9.14 2.98 1.52
C ILE A 127 9.66 3.16 2.95
N LYS A 128 9.08 2.40 3.88
CA LYS A 128 9.57 2.35 5.26
C LYS A 128 9.85 0.91 5.65
N PRO A 129 10.90 0.63 6.42
CA PRO A 129 11.06 -0.72 6.95
C PRO A 129 9.93 -1.04 7.91
N TYR A 130 9.42 -2.27 7.86
CA TYR A 130 8.47 -2.74 8.86
C TYR A 130 9.24 -3.17 10.11
N VAL A 131 8.94 -2.54 11.23
CA VAL A 131 9.60 -2.81 12.52
C VAL A 131 8.57 -3.39 13.48
N LYS A 132 8.67 -4.68 13.75
CA LYS A 132 7.71 -5.39 14.61
C LYS A 132 7.50 -4.67 15.95
N TYR A 133 8.56 -4.17 16.54
CA TYR A 133 8.50 -3.49 17.83
C TYR A 133 7.62 -2.24 17.81
N PHE A 134 7.63 -1.50 16.68
CA PHE A 134 6.84 -0.25 16.53
C PHE A 134 5.47 -0.51 15.92
N ASP A 135 5.40 -1.46 14.98
CA ASP A 135 4.28 -1.54 14.04
C ASP A 135 3.26 -2.63 14.40
N GLN A 136 3.53 -3.41 15.44
CA GLN A 136 2.64 -4.48 15.89
C GLN A 136 2.22 -4.24 17.35
N PRO A 137 1.28 -3.30 17.58
CA PRO A 137 0.81 -3.02 18.93
C PRO A 137 0.03 -4.20 19.50
N GLU A 138 0.05 -4.36 20.82
CA GLU A 138 -0.75 -5.35 21.53
C GLU A 138 -2.19 -4.87 21.70
N ASN A 139 -3.12 -5.81 21.90
CA ASN A 139 -4.53 -5.53 22.22
C ASN A 139 -5.24 -4.67 21.17
N VAL A 140 -4.99 -4.96 19.89
CA VAL A 140 -5.61 -4.23 18.78
C VAL A 140 -7.07 -4.64 18.63
N ILE A 141 -7.94 -3.64 18.47
CA ILE A 141 -9.34 -3.83 18.12
C ILE A 141 -9.56 -3.23 16.72
N SER A 142 -10.13 -4.01 15.81
CA SER A 142 -10.32 -3.63 14.41
C SER A 142 -11.74 -3.18 14.06
N GLY A 143 -12.45 -2.64 15.04
CA GLY A 143 -13.75 -2.00 14.86
C GLY A 143 -14.78 -2.88 14.16
N TRP A 144 -15.44 -2.33 13.14
CA TRP A 144 -16.48 -3.04 12.39
C TRP A 144 -15.98 -4.28 11.67
N LEU A 145 -14.65 -4.41 11.44
CA LEU A 145 -14.06 -5.59 10.80
C LEU A 145 -14.03 -6.82 11.69
N GLU A 146 -14.08 -6.65 13.01
CA GLU A 146 -13.90 -7.79 13.96
C GLU A 146 -14.80 -8.98 13.63
N LYS A 147 -16.06 -8.73 13.29
CA LYS A 147 -17.03 -9.79 12.99
C LYS A 147 -16.74 -10.51 11.67
N HIS A 148 -15.91 -9.94 10.81
CA HIS A 148 -15.55 -10.49 9.49
C HIS A 148 -14.18 -11.18 9.50
N LEU A 149 -13.41 -11.08 10.58
CA LEU A 149 -12.06 -11.62 10.69
C LEU A 149 -11.98 -12.99 11.35
N LYS A 150 -13.11 -13.59 11.65
CA LYS A 150 -13.19 -14.91 12.31
C LYS A 150 -13.06 -16.05 11.33
#